data_7267e4c06c4967ab6319bcb5041f9d67
#
_entry.id   7267e4c06c4967ab6319bcb5041f9d67
#
_cell.length_a   1.000
_cell.length_b   1.000
_cell.length_c   1.000
_cell.angle_alpha   90.00
_cell.angle_beta   90.00
_cell.angle_gamma   90.00
#
_symmetry.space_group_name_H-M   'P 1'
#
loop_
_entity.id
_entity.type
_entity.pdbx_description
1 polymer ?
#
loop_
_entity_poly.entity_id
_entity_poly.type
_entity_poly.pdbx_seq_one_letter_code
_entity_poly.pdbx_strand_id
1 'polypeptide(L)'
;MRRIGAPVKLSKCLNIVSALLAAAVLTGCVPVQTVTQADRRADAYGTPVGDQPVRSGGRLTMGLSSEPDRLDPTTSSSLYTRYVMSAVCEKLYDIDAGGRIVPQLAAALPDISADGRTVTIPVRTGITFADGTPFDAAAVRTSLERHLTLPASQRSSEMGPVSSVEAPDARTVVIRHETPFAPLTAALADRAGMIMSPKALAAAGEDFGDHPVCVGPFKFVERVPQTSITVTRDPLYYDADDVRLDGITYRIMTDANIRAANLRSGDIQVADAISPQDVDALRKEKDLTLLQSGSLGHTGVTINTGNVDGVGEPTGRIDTPIASDRRVREAFAAAVDRKTLADTAFNNWFETACSPVAPQSTYASDASGHCPAYDPARSRRLLAEAGVDTPYRVTMQVANSQDQLRYAQALRASVAEGGFDLRIVPVEYATLLDIQKRGTFEVLLLGWSGRIDPDANTSRFLATGSSANYGGFSSKELDDLLARASRSTDAAERGDLYGRAVEVIQRENPIVYTYRQRYLTAVSTSVAGVQVYSDGVVRLGRAAYRASGTED
;
A
#
# COMPACT_ATOMS: atom_id res chain seq x y z
N MET A 1 30.29 -93.11 29.62
CA MET A 1 31.39 -93.41 28.66
C MET A 1 31.22 -92.60 27.38
N ARG A 2 32.25 -91.80 27.05
CA ARG A 2 32.66 -91.34 25.69
C ARG A 2 31.55 -90.75 24.77
N ARG A 3 31.69 -89.72 24.06
CA ARG A 3 32.74 -88.71 23.70
C ARG A 3 32.12 -87.80 22.59
N ILE A 4 32.23 -86.51 22.70
CA ILE A 4 32.77 -85.55 21.72
C ILE A 4 32.12 -85.54 20.33
N GLY A 5 31.53 -84.41 19.97
CA GLY A 5 31.29 -83.86 18.60
C GLY A 5 31.29 -82.37 18.63
N ALA A 6 32.20 -81.73 17.86
CA ALA A 6 32.60 -80.36 17.93
C ALA A 6 31.56 -79.34 17.39
N PRO A 7 31.66 -78.07 17.72
CA PRO A 7 30.70 -77.01 17.28
C PRO A 7 31.00 -76.55 15.87
N VAL A 8 30.00 -76.53 15.01
CA VAL A 8 30.02 -75.93 13.68
C VAL A 8 29.83 -74.41 13.83
N LYS A 9 30.72 -73.68 13.22
CA LYS A 9 30.76 -72.20 13.20
C LYS A 9 29.53 -71.59 12.51
N LEU A 10 28.62 -71.04 13.30
CA LEU A 10 27.41 -70.30 12.87
C LEU A 10 27.62 -68.76 12.93
N SER A 11 28.84 -68.27 12.68
CA SER A 11 29.19 -66.85 12.88
C SER A 11 29.34 -66.00 11.61
N LYS A 12 29.19 -66.58 10.42
CA LYS A 12 29.37 -65.82 9.15
C LYS A 12 28.07 -65.44 8.42
N CYS A 13 26.93 -66.06 8.73
CA CYS A 13 25.65 -65.70 8.10
C CYS A 13 24.90 -64.58 8.81
N LEU A 14 25.19 -64.34 10.12
CA LEU A 14 24.48 -63.30 10.88
C LEU A 14 24.95 -61.88 10.56
N ASN A 15 26.20 -61.73 10.12
CA ASN A 15 26.77 -60.41 9.78
C ASN A 15 26.33 -59.86 8.41
N ILE A 16 25.89 -60.70 7.48
CA ILE A 16 25.42 -60.26 6.16
C ILE A 16 23.97 -59.80 6.21
N VAL A 17 23.13 -60.38 7.06
CA VAL A 17 21.73 -59.97 7.24
C VAL A 17 21.65 -58.66 8.01
N SER A 18 22.54 -58.43 8.98
CA SER A 18 22.58 -57.15 9.73
C SER A 18 23.10 -55.99 8.86
N ALA A 19 23.99 -56.23 7.90
CA ALA A 19 24.48 -55.20 6.99
C ALA A 19 23.44 -54.78 5.91
N LEU A 20 22.58 -55.72 5.50
CA LEU A 20 21.49 -55.45 4.54
C LEU A 20 20.29 -54.72 5.18
N LEU A 21 20.00 -54.94 6.46
CA LEU A 21 18.96 -54.19 7.21
C LEU A 21 19.45 -52.75 7.57
N ALA A 22 20.75 -52.54 7.78
CA ALA A 22 21.30 -51.19 8.05
C ALA A 22 21.32 -50.32 6.82
N ALA A 23 21.43 -50.89 5.61
CA ALA A 23 21.41 -50.13 4.33
C ALA A 23 19.98 -49.73 3.89
N ALA A 24 18.92 -50.40 4.36
CA ALA A 24 17.53 -50.09 4.00
C ALA A 24 16.92 -48.95 4.83
N VAL A 25 17.55 -48.52 5.95
CA VAL A 25 17.05 -47.42 6.81
C VAL A 25 17.63 -46.05 6.42
N LEU A 26 18.61 -45.99 5.51
CA LEU A 26 19.26 -44.75 5.11
C LEU A 26 18.69 -44.09 3.83
N THR A 27 17.65 -44.65 3.21
CA THR A 27 17.05 -44.09 2.00
C THR A 27 15.71 -43.33 2.24
N GLY A 28 15.36 -43.01 3.49
CA GLY A 28 14.07 -42.40 3.87
C GLY A 28 14.13 -40.94 4.32
N CYS A 29 15.28 -40.26 4.31
CA CYS A 29 15.33 -38.83 4.56
C CYS A 29 15.30 -38.07 3.22
N VAL A 30 14.11 -37.91 2.63
CA VAL A 30 13.88 -36.81 1.71
C VAL A 30 14.15 -35.53 2.52
N PRO A 31 15.11 -34.67 2.16
CA PRO A 31 15.28 -33.41 2.86
C PRO A 31 13.97 -32.65 2.73
N VAL A 32 13.27 -32.44 3.83
CA VAL A 32 12.21 -31.45 3.89
C VAL A 32 12.91 -30.14 3.56
N GLN A 33 12.73 -29.65 2.33
CA GLN A 33 13.18 -28.31 1.98
C GLN A 33 12.42 -27.36 2.90
N THR A 34 13.09 -26.91 3.94
CA THR A 34 12.59 -25.82 4.78
C THR A 34 12.60 -24.59 3.89
N VAL A 35 11.41 -24.21 3.41
CA VAL A 35 11.23 -22.94 2.71
C VAL A 35 11.76 -21.86 3.63
N THR A 36 12.82 -21.17 3.24
CA THR A 36 13.41 -20.11 4.04
C THR A 36 12.42 -18.94 4.15
N GLN A 37 12.58 -18.11 5.16
CA GLN A 37 11.74 -16.89 5.30
C GLN A 37 11.90 -15.96 4.08
N ALA A 38 13.07 -15.93 3.46
CA ALA A 38 13.34 -15.20 2.22
C ALA A 38 12.51 -15.74 1.05
N ASP A 39 12.42 -17.07 0.89
CA ASP A 39 11.63 -17.70 -0.19
C ASP A 39 10.11 -17.45 0.01
N ARG A 40 9.65 -17.39 1.27
CA ARG A 40 8.25 -17.05 1.57
C ARG A 40 7.88 -15.63 1.15
N ARG A 41 8.82 -14.70 1.19
CA ARG A 41 8.63 -13.26 0.91
C ARG A 41 9.09 -12.85 -0.48
N ALA A 42 9.48 -13.78 -1.35
CA ALA A 42 9.79 -13.47 -2.74
C ALA A 42 8.56 -12.85 -3.43
N ASP A 43 8.77 -11.77 -4.16
CA ASP A 43 7.69 -11.09 -4.86
C ASP A 43 7.16 -11.95 -6.02
N ALA A 44 5.85 -11.95 -6.20
CA ALA A 44 5.12 -12.63 -7.26
C ALA A 44 4.04 -11.68 -7.79
N TYR A 45 4.44 -10.80 -8.69
CA TYR A 45 3.60 -9.70 -9.17
C TYR A 45 2.43 -10.11 -10.08
N GLY A 46 2.43 -11.35 -10.56
CA GLY A 46 1.60 -11.79 -11.68
C GLY A 46 2.23 -11.44 -13.03
N THR A 47 1.73 -12.07 -14.07
CA THR A 47 2.20 -11.86 -15.44
C THR A 47 1.13 -11.23 -16.30
N PRO A 48 1.49 -10.38 -17.28
CA PRO A 48 0.56 -9.96 -18.32
C PRO A 48 -0.05 -11.17 -19.05
N VAL A 49 -1.17 -10.97 -19.73
CA VAL A 49 -1.78 -12.01 -20.55
C VAL A 49 -0.81 -12.56 -21.58
N GLY A 50 -0.07 -11.69 -22.30
CA GLY A 50 0.91 -12.11 -23.33
C GLY A 50 0.26 -13.08 -24.34
N ASP A 51 1.00 -14.14 -24.69
CA ASP A 51 0.54 -15.19 -25.62
C ASP A 51 -0.32 -16.29 -24.97
N GLN A 52 -0.76 -16.10 -23.71
CA GLN A 52 -1.60 -17.07 -23.03
C GLN A 52 -2.96 -17.19 -23.74
N PRO A 53 -3.48 -18.41 -23.95
CA PRO A 53 -4.80 -18.57 -24.56
C PRO A 53 -5.87 -18.02 -23.62
N VAL A 54 -6.53 -16.96 -24.05
CA VAL A 54 -7.62 -16.30 -23.32
C VAL A 54 -8.85 -16.15 -24.18
N ARG A 55 -10.01 -16.08 -23.55
CA ARG A 55 -11.27 -15.79 -24.23
C ARG A 55 -11.72 -14.36 -23.95
N SER A 56 -12.39 -13.76 -24.91
CA SER A 56 -13.10 -12.49 -24.72
C SER A 56 -14.45 -12.73 -24.04
N GLY A 57 -14.93 -11.67 -23.38
CA GLY A 57 -16.22 -11.67 -22.70
C GLY A 57 -16.15 -12.17 -21.26
N GLY A 58 -17.28 -12.06 -20.59
CA GLY A 58 -17.45 -12.40 -19.18
C GLY A 58 -17.16 -11.24 -18.24
N ARG A 59 -17.77 -11.31 -17.07
CA ARG A 59 -17.62 -10.32 -15.99
C ARG A 59 -16.77 -10.93 -14.87
N LEU A 60 -15.68 -10.25 -14.51
CA LEU A 60 -14.83 -10.66 -13.39
C LEU A 60 -15.41 -10.11 -12.08
N THR A 61 -15.44 -10.91 -11.03
CA THR A 61 -15.80 -10.44 -9.70
C THR A 61 -14.56 -10.44 -8.80
N MET A 62 -14.29 -9.27 -8.19
CA MET A 62 -13.24 -9.11 -7.19
C MET A 62 -13.86 -8.82 -5.82
N GLY A 63 -13.48 -9.59 -4.80
CA GLY A 63 -13.80 -9.28 -3.42
C GLY A 63 -12.87 -8.20 -2.88
N LEU A 64 -13.41 -7.05 -2.46
CA LEU A 64 -12.68 -5.96 -1.81
C LEU A 64 -12.79 -6.08 -0.28
N SER A 65 -11.66 -5.98 0.39
CA SER A 65 -11.60 -6.04 1.86
C SER A 65 -12.15 -4.79 2.58
N SER A 66 -12.34 -3.69 1.86
CA SER A 66 -13.03 -2.49 2.36
C SER A 66 -13.63 -1.69 1.23
N GLU A 67 -14.60 -0.86 1.56
CA GLU A 67 -15.21 0.05 0.61
C GLU A 67 -14.31 1.25 0.31
N PRO A 68 -14.22 1.73 -0.95
CA PRO A 68 -13.66 3.03 -1.28
C PRO A 68 -14.36 4.17 -0.54
N ASP A 69 -13.58 5.12 -0.01
CA ASP A 69 -14.15 6.33 0.59
C ASP A 69 -14.93 7.16 -0.45
N ARG A 70 -14.33 7.40 -1.60
CA ARG A 70 -14.90 8.14 -2.74
C ARG A 70 -14.31 7.61 -4.04
N LEU A 71 -15.03 7.77 -5.16
CA LEU A 71 -14.51 7.46 -6.51
C LEU A 71 -14.04 8.73 -7.24
N ASP A 72 -13.52 9.69 -6.50
CA ASP A 72 -12.95 10.93 -7.01
C ASP A 72 -11.44 10.95 -6.75
N PRO A 73 -10.59 10.97 -7.79
CA PRO A 73 -9.14 11.04 -7.62
C PRO A 73 -8.66 12.23 -6.80
N THR A 74 -9.34 13.38 -6.88
CA THR A 74 -8.96 14.61 -6.19
C THR A 74 -9.15 14.50 -4.67
N THR A 75 -10.29 13.96 -4.23
CA THR A 75 -10.71 14.04 -2.82
C THR A 75 -10.53 12.75 -2.03
N SER A 76 -10.26 11.61 -2.71
CA SER A 76 -10.13 10.32 -2.06
C SER A 76 -8.80 10.12 -1.32
N SER A 77 -8.83 9.33 -0.25
CA SER A 77 -7.65 8.92 0.54
C SER A 77 -7.43 7.40 0.53
N SER A 78 -8.46 6.61 0.22
CA SER A 78 -8.47 5.15 0.31
C SER A 78 -7.57 4.46 -0.73
N LEU A 79 -6.96 3.33 -0.34
CA LEU A 79 -6.32 2.39 -1.27
C LEU A 79 -7.36 1.75 -2.20
N TYR A 80 -8.55 1.45 -1.68
CA TYR A 80 -9.61 0.77 -2.45
C TYR A 80 -10.17 1.62 -3.58
N THR A 81 -10.17 2.95 -3.43
CA THR A 81 -10.41 3.87 -4.55
C THR A 81 -9.41 3.65 -5.68
N ARG A 82 -8.12 3.43 -5.35
CA ARG A 82 -7.10 3.17 -6.37
C ARG A 82 -7.36 1.89 -7.14
N TYR A 83 -7.89 0.83 -6.49
CA TYR A 83 -8.23 -0.42 -7.18
C TYR A 83 -9.31 -0.20 -8.23
N VAL A 84 -10.41 0.45 -7.86
CA VAL A 84 -11.52 0.72 -8.79
C VAL A 84 -11.10 1.72 -9.86
N MET A 85 -10.52 2.85 -9.43
CA MET A 85 -10.19 3.93 -10.36
C MET A 85 -9.05 3.57 -11.32
N SER A 86 -8.14 2.65 -10.99
CA SER A 86 -7.13 2.16 -11.93
C SER A 86 -7.73 1.43 -13.16
N ALA A 87 -8.96 0.93 -13.05
CA ALA A 87 -9.67 0.33 -14.15
C ALA A 87 -10.51 1.34 -14.96
N VAL A 88 -10.83 2.50 -14.38
CA VAL A 88 -11.72 3.52 -14.98
C VAL A 88 -10.94 4.74 -15.47
N CYS A 89 -9.85 5.10 -14.79
CA CYS A 89 -9.17 6.37 -14.94
C CYS A 89 -7.65 6.15 -15.09
N GLU A 90 -7.15 6.24 -16.30
CA GLU A 90 -5.72 6.24 -16.57
C GLU A 90 -5.06 7.52 -16.07
N LYS A 91 -3.76 7.41 -15.86
CA LYS A 91 -2.89 8.46 -15.34
C LYS A 91 -1.96 9.00 -16.43
N LEU A 92 -1.35 10.14 -16.21
CA LEU A 92 -0.28 10.62 -17.09
C LEU A 92 0.88 9.61 -17.16
N TYR A 93 1.24 9.06 -15.99
CA TYR A 93 2.27 8.02 -15.86
C TYR A 93 1.74 6.85 -15.03
N ASP A 94 2.31 5.67 -15.20
CA ASP A 94 2.13 4.51 -14.34
C ASP A 94 3.50 3.99 -13.88
N ILE A 95 3.50 2.90 -13.12
CA ILE A 95 4.71 2.18 -12.76
C ILE A 95 4.69 0.79 -13.38
N ASP A 96 5.85 0.28 -13.76
CA ASP A 96 6.03 -1.11 -14.13
C ASP A 96 6.25 -2.02 -12.90
N ALA A 97 6.36 -3.32 -13.11
CA ALA A 97 6.61 -4.29 -12.05
C ALA A 97 7.92 -4.03 -11.28
N GLY A 98 8.88 -3.38 -11.89
CA GLY A 98 10.15 -2.97 -11.27
C GLY A 98 10.06 -1.65 -10.50
N GLY A 99 8.88 -1.02 -10.45
CA GLY A 99 8.68 0.27 -9.79
C GLY A 99 9.20 1.47 -10.60
N ARG A 100 9.52 1.30 -11.88
CA ARG A 100 9.97 2.40 -12.75
C ARG A 100 8.75 3.13 -13.30
N ILE A 101 8.83 4.46 -13.37
CA ILE A 101 7.78 5.29 -13.97
C ILE A 101 7.78 5.08 -15.49
N VAL A 102 6.60 4.83 -16.05
CA VAL A 102 6.37 4.63 -17.48
C VAL A 102 5.25 5.56 -17.97
N PRO A 103 5.32 6.07 -19.22
CA PRO A 103 4.24 6.86 -19.80
C PRO A 103 2.96 6.05 -19.93
N GLN A 104 1.79 6.70 -19.67
CA GLN A 104 0.45 6.13 -19.89
C GLN A 104 -0.36 7.05 -20.78
N LEU A 105 -1.03 8.10 -20.27
CA LEU A 105 -1.64 9.17 -21.10
C LEU A 105 -0.63 10.20 -21.57
N ALA A 106 0.49 10.36 -20.89
CA ALA A 106 1.65 11.06 -21.45
C ALA A 106 2.25 10.26 -22.61
N ALA A 107 2.73 10.94 -23.63
CA ALA A 107 3.36 10.31 -24.80
C ALA A 107 4.83 9.89 -24.55
N ALA A 108 5.50 10.55 -23.59
CA ALA A 108 6.87 10.28 -23.15
C ALA A 108 7.05 10.74 -21.70
N LEU A 109 8.22 10.45 -21.10
CA LEU A 109 8.63 11.06 -19.84
C LEU A 109 8.75 12.57 -20.00
N PRO A 110 8.57 13.36 -18.93
CA PRO A 110 8.58 14.80 -19.02
C PRO A 110 9.99 15.34 -19.33
N ASP A 111 10.05 16.47 -20.00
CA ASP A 111 11.26 17.29 -20.08
C ASP A 111 11.28 18.29 -18.92
N ILE A 112 12.37 18.28 -18.15
CA ILE A 112 12.54 19.11 -16.96
C ILE A 112 13.65 20.13 -17.24
N SER A 113 13.32 21.44 -17.09
CA SER A 113 14.30 22.50 -17.27
C SER A 113 15.52 22.37 -16.33
N ALA A 114 16.65 22.91 -16.73
CA ALA A 114 17.90 22.81 -15.98
C ALA A 114 17.81 23.38 -14.54
N ASP A 115 16.92 24.36 -14.31
CA ASP A 115 16.64 24.92 -12.99
C ASP A 115 15.58 24.11 -12.20
N GLY A 116 15.05 23.03 -12.76
CA GLY A 116 14.08 22.13 -12.16
C GLY A 116 12.68 22.74 -11.93
N ARG A 117 12.40 23.94 -12.45
CA ARG A 117 11.15 24.67 -12.19
C ARG A 117 10.08 24.49 -13.25
N THR A 118 10.45 24.10 -14.46
CA THR A 118 9.51 23.90 -15.57
C THR A 118 9.51 22.44 -15.97
N VAL A 119 8.34 21.84 -15.96
CA VAL A 119 8.12 20.45 -16.35
C VAL A 119 7.19 20.45 -17.55
N THR A 120 7.70 19.99 -18.70
CA THR A 120 6.96 19.92 -19.96
C THR A 120 6.57 18.46 -20.23
N ILE A 121 5.28 18.21 -20.35
CA ILE A 121 4.69 16.87 -20.52
C ILE A 121 4.04 16.77 -21.89
N PRO A 122 4.56 15.95 -22.81
CA PRO A 122 3.87 15.64 -24.06
C PRO A 122 2.72 14.67 -23.76
N VAL A 123 1.52 14.94 -24.29
CA VAL A 123 0.35 14.07 -24.11
C VAL A 123 -0.05 13.38 -25.41
N ARG A 124 -0.65 12.19 -25.29
CA ARG A 124 -1.17 11.44 -26.44
C ARG A 124 -2.30 12.20 -27.12
N THR A 125 -2.57 11.87 -28.37
CA THR A 125 -3.64 12.47 -29.18
C THR A 125 -4.54 11.41 -29.79
N GLY A 126 -5.74 11.81 -30.22
CA GLY A 126 -6.71 10.87 -30.82
C GLY A 126 -7.41 9.97 -29.79
N ILE A 127 -7.37 10.36 -28.52
CA ILE A 127 -7.99 9.66 -27.39
C ILE A 127 -9.28 10.41 -27.01
N THR A 128 -10.28 9.68 -26.53
CA THR A 128 -11.53 10.23 -26.00
C THR A 128 -11.80 9.70 -24.61
N PHE A 129 -12.47 10.51 -23.79
CA PHE A 129 -13.06 10.07 -22.54
C PHE A 129 -14.27 9.15 -22.80
N ALA A 130 -14.69 8.42 -21.78
CA ALA A 130 -15.85 7.51 -21.85
C ALA A 130 -17.18 8.21 -22.19
N ASP A 131 -17.27 9.55 -22.12
CA ASP A 131 -18.41 10.37 -22.53
C ASP A 131 -18.27 10.95 -23.95
N GLY A 132 -17.23 10.57 -24.69
CA GLY A 132 -16.91 11.04 -26.03
C GLY A 132 -16.20 12.39 -26.09
N THR A 133 -15.93 13.06 -24.96
CA THR A 133 -15.14 14.29 -24.91
C THR A 133 -13.70 13.99 -25.38
N PRO A 134 -13.07 14.83 -26.25
CA PRO A 134 -11.68 14.65 -26.63
C PRO A 134 -10.73 14.80 -25.43
N PHE A 135 -9.72 13.93 -25.36
CA PHE A 135 -8.59 14.08 -24.44
C PHE A 135 -7.48 14.89 -25.11
N ASP A 136 -7.06 15.97 -24.46
CA ASP A 136 -5.98 16.85 -24.88
C ASP A 136 -5.30 17.51 -23.67
N ALA A 137 -4.31 18.37 -23.94
CA ALA A 137 -3.60 19.10 -22.91
C ALA A 137 -4.51 20.06 -22.09
N ALA A 138 -5.58 20.57 -22.67
CA ALA A 138 -6.54 21.41 -21.93
C ALA A 138 -7.33 20.60 -20.91
N ALA A 139 -7.71 19.36 -21.24
CA ALA A 139 -8.35 18.44 -20.30
C ALA A 139 -7.41 18.07 -19.14
N VAL A 140 -6.13 17.85 -19.44
CA VAL A 140 -5.10 17.61 -18.40
C VAL A 140 -5.00 18.83 -17.49
N ARG A 141 -4.86 20.05 -18.05
CA ARG A 141 -4.82 21.29 -17.26
C ARG A 141 -6.04 21.39 -16.33
N THR A 142 -7.24 21.17 -16.83
CA THR A 142 -8.47 21.24 -16.04
C THR A 142 -8.43 20.29 -14.82
N SER A 143 -7.95 19.06 -15.01
CA SER A 143 -7.83 18.09 -13.91
C SER A 143 -6.77 18.51 -12.89
N LEU A 144 -5.60 18.97 -13.35
CA LEU A 144 -4.52 19.41 -12.46
C LEU A 144 -4.89 20.69 -11.70
N GLU A 145 -5.54 21.66 -12.34
CA GLU A 145 -6.05 22.88 -11.69
C GLU A 145 -7.07 22.53 -10.61
N ARG A 146 -7.99 21.56 -10.86
CA ARG A 146 -8.91 21.07 -9.84
C ARG A 146 -8.17 20.44 -8.65
N HIS A 147 -7.12 19.69 -8.88
CA HIS A 147 -6.29 19.14 -7.81
C HIS A 147 -5.64 20.22 -6.95
N LEU A 148 -5.27 21.34 -7.54
CA LEU A 148 -4.62 22.46 -6.85
C LEU A 148 -5.62 23.36 -6.10
N THR A 149 -6.81 23.56 -6.64
CA THR A 149 -7.72 24.64 -6.20
C THR A 149 -8.92 24.16 -5.37
N LEU A 150 -9.33 22.88 -5.50
CA LEU A 150 -10.46 22.36 -4.73
C LEU A 150 -10.10 22.30 -3.23
N PRO A 151 -10.85 22.95 -2.32
CA PRO A 151 -10.52 22.95 -0.90
C PRO A 151 -10.43 21.55 -0.27
N ALA A 152 -11.28 20.61 -0.74
CA ALA A 152 -11.28 19.22 -0.27
C ALA A 152 -10.19 18.34 -0.89
N SER A 153 -9.30 18.92 -1.72
CA SER A 153 -8.27 18.17 -2.43
C SER A 153 -7.28 17.49 -1.47
N GLN A 154 -7.02 16.22 -1.76
CA GLN A 154 -5.97 15.45 -1.13
C GLN A 154 -4.70 15.40 -2.01
N ARG A 155 -4.69 16.15 -3.12
CA ARG A 155 -3.61 16.10 -4.14
C ARG A 155 -2.73 17.34 -4.14
N SER A 156 -3.22 18.48 -3.64
CA SER A 156 -2.49 19.75 -3.70
C SER A 156 -1.05 19.64 -3.17
N SER A 157 -0.85 19.05 -2.01
CA SER A 157 0.48 18.85 -1.42
C SER A 157 1.36 17.86 -2.19
N GLU A 158 0.76 16.95 -2.99
CA GLU A 158 1.50 15.97 -3.80
C GLU A 158 2.09 16.58 -5.07
N MET A 159 1.57 17.73 -5.51
CA MET A 159 2.02 18.41 -6.72
C MET A 159 3.12 19.46 -6.45
N GLY A 160 3.43 19.73 -5.19
CA GLY A 160 4.42 20.72 -4.79
C GLY A 160 3.97 22.18 -5.03
N PRO A 161 4.89 23.15 -4.99
CA PRO A 161 4.57 24.57 -5.09
C PRO A 161 4.35 25.01 -6.55
N VAL A 162 3.25 24.52 -7.16
CA VAL A 162 2.88 24.87 -8.54
C VAL A 162 2.45 26.33 -8.61
N SER A 163 3.05 27.10 -9.53
CA SER A 163 2.68 28.49 -9.83
C SER A 163 1.72 28.60 -11.02
N SER A 164 1.85 27.72 -12.03
CA SER A 164 0.91 27.66 -13.16
C SER A 164 0.87 26.29 -13.80
N VAL A 165 -0.28 25.96 -14.43
CA VAL A 165 -0.45 24.85 -15.35
C VAL A 165 -0.94 25.42 -16.68
N GLU A 166 -0.20 25.22 -17.75
CA GLU A 166 -0.46 25.79 -19.07
C GLU A 166 -0.67 24.67 -20.09
N ALA A 167 -1.52 24.92 -21.07
CA ALA A 167 -1.71 24.07 -22.24
C ALA A 167 -1.52 24.94 -23.49
N PRO A 168 -0.27 25.18 -23.92
CA PRO A 168 0.02 26.08 -25.04
C PRO A 168 -0.53 25.57 -26.39
N ASP A 169 -0.71 24.26 -26.48
CA ASP A 169 -1.33 23.58 -27.63
C ASP A 169 -2.04 22.29 -27.15
N ALA A 170 -2.65 21.53 -28.06
CA ALA A 170 -3.42 20.34 -27.73
C ALA A 170 -2.57 19.16 -27.23
N ARG A 171 -1.24 19.21 -27.35
CA ARG A 171 -0.31 18.10 -27.08
C ARG A 171 0.65 18.36 -25.94
N THR A 172 0.73 19.60 -25.46
CA THR A 172 1.78 20.03 -24.52
C THR A 172 1.15 20.60 -23.26
N VAL A 173 1.53 20.01 -22.11
CA VAL A 173 1.23 20.57 -20.79
C VAL A 173 2.53 21.09 -20.19
N VAL A 174 2.50 22.32 -19.67
CA VAL A 174 3.65 22.94 -19.00
C VAL A 174 3.24 23.25 -17.56
N ILE A 175 3.93 22.64 -16.61
CA ILE A 175 3.76 22.90 -15.18
C ILE A 175 4.95 23.72 -14.70
N ARG A 176 4.67 24.88 -14.09
CA ARG A 176 5.70 25.73 -13.49
C ARG A 176 5.61 25.70 -11.98
N HIS A 177 6.77 25.63 -11.33
CA HIS A 177 6.90 25.65 -9.88
C HIS A 177 7.61 26.92 -9.40
N GLU A 178 7.25 27.41 -8.21
CA GLU A 178 7.97 28.50 -7.54
C GLU A 178 9.39 28.10 -7.17
N THR A 179 9.58 26.84 -6.77
CA THR A 179 10.86 26.20 -6.48
C THR A 179 10.91 24.83 -7.15
N PRO A 180 12.10 24.26 -7.45
CA PRO A 180 12.20 22.92 -8.01
C PRO A 180 11.43 21.89 -7.21
N PHE A 181 10.79 20.91 -7.89
CA PHE A 181 10.02 19.85 -7.24
C PHE A 181 10.23 18.51 -7.97
N ALA A 182 11.26 17.77 -7.56
CA ALA A 182 11.64 16.48 -8.16
C ALA A 182 10.58 15.39 -8.03
N PRO A 183 9.71 15.33 -6.98
CA PRO A 183 8.71 14.27 -6.82
C PRO A 183 7.54 14.32 -7.83
N LEU A 184 7.36 15.39 -8.61
CA LEU A 184 6.17 15.58 -9.45
C LEU A 184 5.85 14.39 -10.35
N THR A 185 6.84 13.86 -11.09
CA THR A 185 6.60 12.75 -12.03
C THR A 185 6.08 11.50 -11.32
N ALA A 186 6.59 11.24 -10.11
CA ALA A 186 6.10 10.14 -9.28
C ALA A 186 4.69 10.39 -8.73
N ALA A 187 4.34 11.63 -8.40
CA ALA A 187 2.99 12.00 -8.00
C ALA A 187 1.98 11.81 -9.15
N LEU A 188 2.39 12.14 -10.38
CA LEU A 188 1.59 11.96 -11.59
C LEU A 188 1.50 10.50 -12.06
N ALA A 189 2.21 9.58 -11.42
CA ALA A 189 2.04 8.13 -11.59
C ALA A 189 0.99 7.52 -10.62
N ASP A 190 0.30 8.35 -9.86
CA ASP A 190 -0.83 7.97 -9.01
C ASP A 190 -2.04 8.90 -9.25
N ARG A 191 -2.93 9.04 -8.27
CA ARG A 191 -4.20 9.79 -8.39
C ARG A 191 -4.03 11.22 -8.87
N ALA A 192 -2.93 11.90 -8.55
CA ALA A 192 -2.64 13.25 -9.06
C ALA A 192 -2.47 13.29 -10.60
N GLY A 193 -2.12 12.17 -11.21
CA GLY A 193 -2.02 12.04 -12.67
C GLY A 193 -3.28 11.49 -13.35
N MET A 194 -4.34 11.13 -12.61
CA MET A 194 -5.60 10.66 -13.18
C MET A 194 -6.35 11.85 -13.83
N ILE A 195 -6.70 11.68 -15.10
CA ILE A 195 -7.31 12.78 -15.88
C ILE A 195 -8.80 12.52 -16.04
N MET A 196 -9.59 13.47 -15.58
CA MET A 196 -11.04 13.45 -15.52
C MET A 196 -11.64 14.22 -16.72
N SER A 197 -12.81 13.79 -17.21
CA SER A 197 -13.52 14.49 -18.28
C SER A 197 -13.87 15.92 -17.87
N PRO A 198 -13.44 16.96 -18.61
CA PRO A 198 -13.82 18.36 -18.34
C PRO A 198 -15.34 18.56 -18.37
N LYS A 199 -16.04 17.86 -19.26
CA LYS A 199 -17.51 17.90 -19.35
C LYS A 199 -18.17 17.33 -18.10
N ALA A 200 -17.68 16.19 -17.62
CA ALA A 200 -18.22 15.58 -16.39
C ALA A 200 -17.89 16.43 -15.17
N LEU A 201 -16.69 17.00 -15.08
CA LEU A 201 -16.31 17.93 -14.01
C LEU A 201 -17.20 19.17 -13.98
N ALA A 202 -17.47 19.76 -15.15
CA ALA A 202 -18.33 20.93 -15.26
C ALA A 202 -19.79 20.63 -14.87
N ALA A 203 -20.27 19.41 -15.15
CA ALA A 203 -21.63 18.99 -14.81
C ALA A 203 -21.81 18.60 -13.34
N ALA A 204 -20.85 17.89 -12.76
CA ALA A 204 -20.97 17.28 -11.43
C ALA A 204 -20.27 18.08 -10.31
N GLY A 205 -19.28 18.92 -10.63
CA GLY A 205 -18.55 19.69 -9.62
C GLY A 205 -17.91 18.83 -8.53
N GLU A 206 -18.34 18.99 -7.29
CA GLU A 206 -17.86 18.23 -6.15
C GLU A 206 -18.38 16.77 -6.12
N ASP A 207 -19.51 16.50 -6.77
CA ASP A 207 -20.15 15.19 -6.82
C ASP A 207 -19.60 14.29 -7.95
N PHE A 208 -18.47 14.68 -8.58
CA PHE A 208 -17.83 13.91 -9.64
C PHE A 208 -17.62 12.42 -9.27
N GLY A 209 -17.35 12.14 -8.00
CA GLY A 209 -17.13 10.78 -7.50
C GLY A 209 -18.36 9.86 -7.55
N ASP A 210 -19.56 10.40 -7.72
CA ASP A 210 -20.80 9.61 -7.82
C ASP A 210 -20.94 8.98 -9.22
N HIS A 211 -20.43 9.68 -10.25
CA HIS A 211 -20.44 9.22 -11.65
C HIS A 211 -19.12 9.56 -12.35
N PRO A 212 -17.99 8.94 -11.95
CA PRO A 212 -16.68 9.30 -12.49
C PRO A 212 -16.57 8.96 -13.99
N VAL A 213 -16.06 9.91 -14.76
CA VAL A 213 -15.83 9.77 -16.20
C VAL A 213 -14.38 10.12 -16.51
N CYS A 214 -13.63 9.16 -17.03
CA CYS A 214 -12.21 9.28 -17.37
C CYS A 214 -11.90 8.61 -18.72
N VAL A 215 -10.62 8.52 -19.05
CA VAL A 215 -10.06 7.61 -20.05
C VAL A 215 -9.65 6.34 -19.33
N GLY A 216 -10.16 5.18 -19.75
CA GLY A 216 -9.76 3.91 -19.15
C GLY A 216 -10.39 2.69 -19.84
N PRO A 217 -9.88 1.47 -19.57
CA PRO A 217 -10.41 0.23 -20.17
C PRO A 217 -11.85 -0.05 -19.80
N PHE A 218 -12.32 0.47 -18.69
CA PHE A 218 -13.71 0.34 -18.23
C PHE A 218 -14.27 1.71 -17.87
N LYS A 219 -15.60 1.82 -17.93
CA LYS A 219 -16.36 2.98 -17.46
C LYS A 219 -17.27 2.59 -16.31
N PHE A 220 -17.51 3.53 -15.42
CA PHE A 220 -18.39 3.39 -14.27
C PHE A 220 -19.84 3.11 -14.70
N VAL A 221 -20.53 2.24 -13.97
CA VAL A 221 -21.95 1.93 -14.16
C VAL A 221 -22.74 2.32 -12.93
N GLU A 222 -22.38 1.75 -11.75
CA GLU A 222 -23.11 2.00 -10.51
C GLU A 222 -22.24 1.70 -9.27
N ARG A 223 -22.62 2.32 -8.17
CA ARG A 223 -22.16 1.97 -6.82
C ARG A 223 -23.38 1.72 -5.93
N VAL A 224 -23.45 0.52 -5.36
CA VAL A 224 -24.38 0.18 -4.29
C VAL A 224 -23.58 0.21 -2.98
N PRO A 225 -23.76 1.23 -2.11
CA PRO A 225 -22.96 1.38 -0.90
C PRO A 225 -22.89 0.10 -0.07
N GLN A 226 -21.73 -0.20 0.48
CA GLN A 226 -21.42 -1.38 1.28
C GLN A 226 -21.68 -2.74 0.59
N THR A 227 -22.00 -2.74 -0.70
CA THR A 227 -22.35 -3.95 -1.45
C THR A 227 -21.42 -4.16 -2.65
N SER A 228 -21.43 -3.24 -3.62
CA SER A 228 -20.68 -3.42 -4.85
C SER A 228 -20.45 -2.14 -5.64
N ILE A 229 -19.43 -2.18 -6.49
CA ILE A 229 -19.17 -1.19 -7.54
C ILE A 229 -19.05 -1.97 -8.85
N THR A 230 -19.79 -1.53 -9.87
CA THR A 230 -19.83 -2.17 -11.17
C THR A 230 -19.24 -1.25 -12.24
N VAL A 231 -18.34 -1.80 -13.05
CA VAL A 231 -17.79 -1.13 -14.23
C VAL A 231 -17.99 -2.02 -15.46
N THR A 232 -18.11 -1.42 -16.63
CA THR A 232 -18.27 -2.12 -17.92
C THR A 232 -17.20 -1.68 -18.90
N ARG A 233 -16.82 -2.56 -19.86
CA ARG A 233 -15.85 -2.22 -20.90
C ARG A 233 -16.24 -0.91 -21.57
N ASP A 234 -15.27 -0.04 -21.78
CA ASP A 234 -15.47 1.19 -22.55
C ASP A 234 -15.12 0.96 -24.02
N PRO A 235 -16.11 1.01 -24.94
CA PRO A 235 -15.85 0.84 -26.37
C PRO A 235 -15.09 2.03 -26.99
N LEU A 236 -15.01 3.18 -26.30
CA LEU A 236 -14.28 4.38 -26.76
C LEU A 236 -12.83 4.40 -26.30
N TYR A 237 -12.44 3.43 -25.48
CA TYR A 237 -11.06 3.35 -25.00
C TYR A 237 -10.12 3.09 -26.18
N TYR A 238 -9.01 3.85 -26.24
CA TYR A 238 -8.10 3.81 -27.40
C TYR A 238 -7.45 2.44 -27.63
N ASP A 239 -7.45 1.57 -26.64
CA ASP A 239 -6.88 0.21 -26.63
C ASP A 239 -7.97 -0.84 -26.36
N ALA A 240 -9.22 -0.56 -26.77
CA ALA A 240 -10.39 -1.39 -26.48
C ALA A 240 -10.25 -2.83 -26.96
N ASP A 241 -9.52 -3.06 -28.06
CA ASP A 241 -9.28 -4.39 -28.63
C ASP A 241 -8.46 -5.30 -27.69
N ASP A 242 -7.68 -4.73 -26.79
CA ASP A 242 -6.91 -5.45 -25.78
C ASP A 242 -7.69 -5.68 -24.47
N VAL A 243 -8.86 -5.08 -24.31
CA VAL A 243 -9.73 -5.28 -23.15
C VAL A 243 -10.59 -6.50 -23.37
N ARG A 244 -10.29 -7.59 -22.69
CA ARG A 244 -10.93 -8.90 -22.90
C ARG A 244 -12.24 -9.09 -22.13
N LEU A 245 -12.36 -8.50 -20.93
CA LEU A 245 -13.55 -8.64 -20.09
C LEU A 245 -14.68 -7.70 -20.55
N ASP A 246 -15.93 -8.11 -20.36
CA ASP A 246 -17.10 -7.24 -20.56
C ASP A 246 -17.30 -6.26 -19.39
N GLY A 247 -16.72 -6.55 -18.22
CA GLY A 247 -16.80 -5.70 -17.06
C GLY A 247 -16.21 -6.34 -15.80
N ILE A 248 -16.20 -5.55 -14.74
CA ILE A 248 -15.73 -5.98 -13.42
C ILE A 248 -16.81 -5.60 -12.39
N THR A 249 -17.05 -6.49 -11.44
CA THR A 249 -17.83 -6.20 -10.23
C THR A 249 -16.91 -6.29 -9.03
N TYR A 250 -16.75 -5.19 -8.31
CA TYR A 250 -16.06 -5.14 -7.04
C TYR A 250 -17.10 -5.35 -5.93
N ARG A 251 -17.05 -6.49 -5.23
CA ARG A 251 -17.95 -6.81 -4.11
C ARG A 251 -17.27 -6.45 -2.80
N ILE A 252 -17.95 -5.68 -1.96
CA ILE A 252 -17.43 -5.31 -0.63
C ILE A 252 -17.58 -6.52 0.30
N MET A 253 -16.46 -7.07 0.74
CA MET A 253 -16.39 -8.26 1.59
C MET A 253 -15.34 -8.03 2.69
N THR A 254 -15.73 -7.40 3.78
CA THR A 254 -14.80 -6.99 4.84
C THR A 254 -14.23 -8.15 5.64
N ASP A 255 -14.96 -9.27 5.75
CA ASP A 255 -14.49 -10.48 6.43
C ASP A 255 -13.55 -11.30 5.53
N ALA A 256 -12.32 -11.55 6.00
CA ALA A 256 -11.30 -12.26 5.25
C ALA A 256 -11.66 -13.73 4.99
N ASN A 257 -12.34 -14.39 5.96
CA ASN A 257 -12.75 -15.79 5.81
C ASN A 257 -13.85 -15.92 4.76
N ILE A 258 -14.80 -14.97 4.74
CA ILE A 258 -15.85 -14.92 3.72
C ILE A 258 -15.24 -14.69 2.34
N ARG A 259 -14.25 -13.78 2.20
CA ARG A 259 -13.54 -13.59 0.92
C ARG A 259 -12.85 -14.88 0.46
N ALA A 260 -12.10 -15.53 1.36
CA ALA A 260 -11.41 -16.78 1.05
C ALA A 260 -12.38 -17.91 0.68
N ALA A 261 -13.53 -18.02 1.34
CA ALA A 261 -14.57 -19.01 1.03
C ALA A 261 -15.20 -18.75 -0.35
N ASN A 262 -15.57 -17.50 -0.66
CA ASN A 262 -16.14 -17.14 -1.98
C ASN A 262 -15.11 -17.32 -3.12
N LEU A 263 -13.82 -17.16 -2.84
CA LEU A 263 -12.78 -17.45 -3.83
C LEU A 263 -12.68 -18.96 -4.12
N ARG A 264 -12.74 -19.80 -3.08
CA ARG A 264 -12.73 -21.26 -3.23
C ARG A 264 -13.97 -21.82 -3.94
N SER A 265 -15.14 -21.21 -3.68
CA SER A 265 -16.39 -21.60 -4.41
C SER A 265 -16.43 -21.11 -5.85
N GLY A 266 -15.55 -20.16 -6.24
CA GLY A 266 -15.57 -19.53 -7.56
C GLY A 266 -16.56 -18.36 -7.70
N ASP A 267 -17.24 -17.96 -6.62
CA ASP A 267 -18.17 -16.81 -6.64
C ASP A 267 -17.43 -15.47 -6.86
N ILE A 268 -16.16 -15.42 -6.52
CA ILE A 268 -15.23 -14.35 -6.90
C ILE A 268 -13.97 -14.95 -7.51
N GLN A 269 -13.31 -14.23 -8.39
CA GLN A 269 -12.10 -14.68 -9.08
C GLN A 269 -10.83 -14.04 -8.55
N VAL A 270 -10.95 -12.92 -7.85
CA VAL A 270 -9.82 -12.19 -7.23
C VAL A 270 -10.23 -11.77 -5.84
N ALA A 271 -9.34 -11.93 -4.88
CA ALA A 271 -9.51 -11.44 -3.51
C ALA A 271 -8.25 -10.69 -3.06
N ASP A 272 -8.41 -9.43 -2.67
CA ASP A 272 -7.33 -8.66 -2.05
C ASP A 272 -7.18 -8.99 -0.55
N ALA A 273 -6.13 -8.48 0.05
CA ALA A 273 -5.87 -8.53 1.49
C ALA A 273 -6.17 -9.92 2.10
N ILE A 274 -5.58 -10.94 1.49
CA ILE A 274 -5.62 -12.29 2.05
C ILE A 274 -4.97 -12.26 3.42
N SER A 275 -5.66 -12.82 4.43
CA SER A 275 -5.11 -12.89 5.78
C SER A 275 -3.81 -13.71 5.78
N PRO A 276 -2.73 -13.22 6.41
CA PRO A 276 -1.51 -13.99 6.59
C PRO A 276 -1.73 -15.37 7.22
N GLN A 277 -2.84 -15.57 7.95
CA GLN A 277 -3.22 -16.84 8.54
C GLN A 277 -3.67 -17.87 7.49
N ASP A 278 -4.24 -17.41 6.37
CA ASP A 278 -4.82 -18.28 5.35
C ASP A 278 -3.84 -18.61 4.21
N VAL A 279 -2.72 -17.89 4.10
CA VAL A 279 -1.79 -18.01 2.98
C VAL A 279 -1.30 -19.45 2.77
N ASP A 280 -0.86 -20.12 3.82
CA ASP A 280 -0.32 -21.49 3.70
C ASP A 280 -1.40 -22.51 3.30
N ALA A 281 -2.67 -22.24 3.60
CA ALA A 281 -3.79 -23.07 3.16
C ALA A 281 -4.12 -22.80 1.69
N LEU A 282 -4.25 -21.52 1.31
CA LEU A 282 -4.59 -21.12 -0.07
C LEU A 282 -3.52 -21.51 -1.10
N ARG A 283 -2.23 -21.51 -0.71
CA ARG A 283 -1.14 -21.99 -1.58
C ARG A 283 -1.22 -23.46 -1.97
N LYS A 284 -1.98 -24.26 -1.24
CA LYS A 284 -2.18 -25.70 -1.54
C LYS A 284 -3.34 -25.96 -2.49
N GLU A 285 -4.18 -24.95 -2.71
CA GLU A 285 -5.32 -25.05 -3.63
C GLU A 285 -4.80 -24.99 -5.08
N LYS A 286 -5.13 -25.99 -5.89
CA LYS A 286 -4.65 -26.10 -7.28
C LYS A 286 -5.26 -25.05 -8.21
N ASP A 287 -6.46 -24.59 -7.86
CA ASP A 287 -7.24 -23.65 -8.66
C ASP A 287 -7.01 -22.19 -8.27
N LEU A 288 -6.04 -21.95 -7.36
CA LEU A 288 -5.69 -20.62 -6.89
C LEU A 288 -4.20 -20.32 -7.07
N THR A 289 -3.91 -19.07 -7.36
CA THR A 289 -2.55 -18.51 -7.38
C THR A 289 -2.48 -17.36 -6.38
N LEU A 290 -1.45 -17.35 -5.55
CA LEU A 290 -1.17 -16.23 -4.66
C LEU A 290 -0.18 -15.27 -5.34
N LEU A 291 -0.63 -14.06 -5.61
CA LEU A 291 0.22 -12.93 -5.95
C LEU A 291 0.63 -12.21 -4.68
N GLN A 292 1.86 -11.71 -4.66
CA GLN A 292 2.38 -10.96 -3.52
C GLN A 292 3.41 -9.93 -3.92
N SER A 293 3.43 -8.82 -3.19
CA SER A 293 4.42 -7.76 -3.35
C SER A 293 4.78 -7.16 -2.00
N GLY A 294 6.05 -6.80 -1.80
CA GLY A 294 6.47 -5.95 -0.70
C GLY A 294 5.87 -4.56 -0.81
N SER A 295 5.55 -3.94 0.32
CA SER A 295 4.97 -2.59 0.35
C SER A 295 6.04 -1.51 0.47
N LEU A 296 5.89 -0.44 -0.31
CA LEU A 296 6.63 0.83 -0.10
C LEU A 296 6.06 1.63 1.07
N GLY A 297 4.89 1.25 1.56
CA GLY A 297 4.20 1.88 2.66
C GLY A 297 4.59 1.36 4.04
N HIS A 298 3.77 1.69 5.01
CA HIS A 298 3.94 1.28 6.41
C HIS A 298 2.60 1.25 7.13
N THR A 299 2.55 0.59 8.27
CA THR A 299 1.53 0.78 9.29
C THR A 299 2.19 1.34 10.53
N GLY A 300 1.55 2.30 11.18
CA GLY A 300 2.06 2.96 12.37
C GLY A 300 0.95 3.49 13.27
N VAL A 301 1.34 3.83 14.50
CA VAL A 301 0.49 4.54 15.45
C VAL A 301 0.75 6.03 15.28
N THR A 302 -0.17 6.74 14.64
CA THR A 302 -0.14 8.20 14.52
C THR A 302 -0.61 8.81 15.83
N ILE A 303 0.17 9.73 16.37
CA ILE A 303 -0.14 10.46 17.61
C ILE A 303 -0.66 11.83 17.23
N ASN A 304 -1.82 12.21 17.75
CA ASN A 304 -2.35 13.56 17.55
C ASN A 304 -1.59 14.53 18.44
N THR A 305 -0.71 15.32 17.84
CA THR A 305 0.13 16.31 18.53
C THR A 305 -0.38 17.75 18.39
N GLY A 306 -1.31 18.00 17.45
CA GLY A 306 -1.75 19.36 17.19
C GLY A 306 -2.95 19.52 16.24
N ASN A 307 -3.53 18.46 15.72
CA ASN A 307 -4.72 18.52 14.88
C ASN A 307 -5.98 18.64 15.75
N VAL A 308 -6.41 19.86 16.02
CA VAL A 308 -7.57 20.16 16.89
C VAL A 308 -8.83 20.55 16.09
N ASP A 309 -8.65 21.24 14.96
CA ASP A 309 -9.76 21.80 14.16
C ASP A 309 -9.92 21.13 12.78
N GLY A 310 -9.09 20.13 12.51
CA GLY A 310 -9.05 19.41 11.24
C GLY A 310 -7.73 19.63 10.50
N VAL A 311 -7.41 18.69 9.60
CA VAL A 311 -6.21 18.75 8.76
C VAL A 311 -6.31 19.95 7.81
N GLY A 312 -5.22 20.70 7.67
CA GLY A 312 -5.17 21.94 6.88
C GLY A 312 -5.42 23.22 7.68
N GLU A 313 -5.99 23.10 8.89
CA GLU A 313 -6.10 24.19 9.84
C GLU A 313 -4.79 24.37 10.63
N PRO A 314 -4.56 25.54 11.24
CA PRO A 314 -3.41 25.76 12.11
C PRO A 314 -3.34 24.72 13.24
N THR A 315 -2.13 24.28 13.57
CA THR A 315 -1.95 23.35 14.69
C THR A 315 -2.31 24.01 16.01
N GLY A 316 -3.14 23.31 16.80
CA GLY A 316 -3.50 23.72 18.15
C GLY A 316 -2.67 23.02 19.20
N ARG A 317 -2.97 23.33 20.47
CA ARG A 317 -2.34 22.66 21.61
C ARG A 317 -3.22 21.52 22.13
N ILE A 318 -2.62 20.37 22.33
CA ILE A 318 -3.23 19.20 22.96
C ILE A 318 -2.45 18.91 24.26
N ASP A 319 -3.12 18.96 25.39
CA ASP A 319 -2.48 18.87 26.70
C ASP A 319 -2.34 17.44 27.25
N THR A 320 -2.61 16.40 26.42
CA THR A 320 -2.32 15.03 26.85
C THR A 320 -0.82 14.78 26.89
N PRO A 321 -0.30 14.01 27.87
CA PRO A 321 1.13 13.73 27.99
C PRO A 321 1.75 13.18 26.69
N ILE A 322 1.07 12.27 25.98
CA ILE A 322 1.59 11.69 24.74
C ILE A 322 1.65 12.71 23.58
N ALA A 323 0.74 13.67 23.54
CA ALA A 323 0.74 14.73 22.53
C ALA A 323 1.84 15.78 22.80
N SER A 324 1.97 16.22 24.05
CA SER A 324 2.76 17.38 24.42
C SER A 324 4.22 17.06 24.81
N ASP A 325 4.50 15.85 25.32
CA ASP A 325 5.85 15.47 25.77
C ASP A 325 6.49 14.39 24.86
N ARG A 326 7.60 14.77 24.23
CA ARG A 326 8.39 13.86 23.39
C ARG A 326 8.85 12.60 24.15
N ARG A 327 9.18 12.71 25.45
CA ARG A 327 9.62 11.56 26.26
C ARG A 327 8.54 10.49 26.38
N VAL A 328 7.26 10.90 26.44
CA VAL A 328 6.12 9.96 26.48
C VAL A 328 5.95 9.26 25.13
N ARG A 329 6.14 9.97 24.00
CA ARG A 329 6.15 9.34 22.67
C ARG A 329 7.32 8.37 22.49
N GLU A 330 8.49 8.74 22.97
CA GLU A 330 9.67 7.87 22.98
C GLU A 330 9.46 6.63 23.87
N ALA A 331 8.83 6.80 25.05
CA ALA A 331 8.44 5.69 25.92
C ALA A 331 7.50 4.73 25.21
N PHE A 332 6.48 5.25 24.51
CA PHE A 332 5.58 4.41 23.73
C PHE A 332 6.32 3.64 22.63
N ALA A 333 7.21 4.30 21.89
CA ALA A 333 8.03 3.66 20.85
C ALA A 333 8.96 2.56 21.38
N ALA A 334 9.53 2.74 22.59
CA ALA A 334 10.37 1.76 23.26
C ALA A 334 9.56 0.57 23.83
N ALA A 335 8.26 0.72 24.07
CA ALA A 335 7.37 -0.33 24.54
C ALA A 335 6.83 -1.24 23.41
N VAL A 336 7.13 -0.95 22.14
CA VAL A 336 6.65 -1.72 20.97
C VAL A 336 7.68 -2.76 20.56
N ASP A 337 7.42 -4.04 20.84
CA ASP A 337 8.20 -5.18 20.32
C ASP A 337 7.80 -5.48 18.86
N ARG A 338 8.32 -4.68 17.94
CA ARG A 338 7.97 -4.75 16.52
C ARG A 338 8.17 -6.12 15.92
N LYS A 339 9.28 -6.77 16.29
CA LYS A 339 9.64 -8.08 15.73
C LYS A 339 8.66 -9.16 16.17
N THR A 340 8.47 -9.33 17.47
CA THR A 340 7.54 -10.33 18.02
C THR A 340 6.12 -10.07 17.54
N LEU A 341 5.69 -8.80 17.46
CA LEU A 341 4.37 -8.43 16.96
C LEU A 341 4.17 -8.80 15.49
N ALA A 342 5.13 -8.49 14.61
CA ALA A 342 5.03 -8.85 13.19
C ALA A 342 5.07 -10.38 12.99
N ASP A 343 5.94 -11.08 13.72
CA ASP A 343 6.10 -12.52 13.61
C ASP A 343 4.85 -13.27 14.09
N THR A 344 4.26 -12.86 15.22
CA THR A 344 3.11 -13.56 15.83
C THR A 344 1.77 -13.17 15.22
N ALA A 345 1.52 -11.87 14.98
CA ALA A 345 0.25 -11.42 14.45
C ALA A 345 0.06 -11.79 12.98
N PHE A 346 1.16 -11.94 12.21
CA PHE A 346 1.11 -12.14 10.76
C PHE A 346 1.87 -13.37 10.26
N ASN A 347 2.12 -14.37 11.12
CA ASN A 347 2.80 -15.63 10.76
C ASN A 347 4.11 -15.40 9.97
N ASN A 348 4.89 -14.39 10.33
CA ASN A 348 6.11 -13.99 9.63
C ASN A 348 5.92 -13.53 8.16
N TRP A 349 4.70 -13.22 7.73
CA TRP A 349 4.47 -12.71 6.37
C TRP A 349 4.82 -11.23 6.23
N PHE A 350 4.58 -10.42 7.26
CA PHE A 350 4.85 -8.98 7.24
C PHE A 350 6.21 -8.67 7.85
N GLU A 351 6.72 -7.48 7.53
CA GLU A 351 8.04 -7.02 7.97
C GLU A 351 7.90 -5.92 9.02
N THR A 352 8.92 -5.75 9.85
CA THR A 352 8.97 -4.58 10.75
C THR A 352 9.13 -3.29 9.96
N ALA A 353 8.46 -2.22 10.39
CA ALA A 353 8.68 -0.87 9.90
C ALA A 353 9.34 -0.01 10.95
N CYS A 354 10.41 0.69 10.55
CA CYS A 354 11.20 1.55 11.43
C CYS A 354 11.05 3.03 11.06
N SER A 355 10.57 3.29 9.84
CA SER A 355 10.51 4.62 9.25
C SER A 355 9.49 4.69 8.10
N PRO A 356 9.15 5.88 7.58
CA PRO A 356 8.32 6.04 6.39
C PRO A 356 9.03 5.60 5.09
N VAL A 357 10.37 5.56 5.08
CA VAL A 357 11.16 5.16 3.91
C VAL A 357 11.35 3.65 3.92
N ALA A 358 10.89 2.98 2.87
CA ALA A 358 11.02 1.53 2.75
C ALA A 358 12.48 1.14 2.46
N PRO A 359 13.00 0.03 3.04
CA PRO A 359 14.38 -0.41 2.80
C PRO A 359 14.70 -0.68 1.33
N GLN A 360 13.70 -1.05 0.51
CA GLN A 360 13.83 -1.25 -0.94
C GLN A 360 13.74 0.03 -1.76
N SER A 361 13.52 1.19 -1.15
CA SER A 361 13.56 2.49 -1.84
C SER A 361 14.98 2.80 -2.30
N THR A 362 15.13 3.40 -3.48
CA THR A 362 16.41 3.93 -3.98
C THR A 362 16.98 5.04 -3.09
N TYR A 363 16.17 5.62 -2.21
CA TYR A 363 16.53 6.67 -1.27
C TYR A 363 16.64 6.16 0.18
N ALA A 364 16.71 4.83 0.38
CA ALA A 364 16.88 4.26 1.71
C ALA A 364 18.28 4.54 2.24
N SER A 365 18.36 4.78 3.54
CA SER A 365 19.60 4.90 4.29
C SER A 365 19.63 3.87 5.42
N ASP A 366 20.75 3.75 6.13
CA ASP A 366 20.87 2.88 7.30
C ASP A 366 19.78 3.22 8.35
N ALA A 367 19.48 4.51 8.56
CA ALA A 367 18.42 4.95 9.47
C ALA A 367 17.04 4.41 9.08
N SER A 368 16.77 4.21 7.78
CA SER A 368 15.48 3.71 7.29
C SER A 368 15.12 2.31 7.80
N GLY A 369 16.14 1.46 7.99
CA GLY A 369 16.00 0.10 8.50
C GLY A 369 16.24 -0.05 10.02
N HIS A 370 16.70 1.00 10.69
CA HIS A 370 17.06 0.95 12.10
C HIS A 370 15.84 1.24 12.98
N CYS A 371 15.32 0.22 13.65
CA CYS A 371 14.21 0.41 14.57
C CYS A 371 14.68 0.85 15.95
N PRO A 372 13.90 1.71 16.65
CA PRO A 372 14.06 1.89 18.09
C PRO A 372 14.00 0.53 18.82
N ALA A 373 14.95 0.29 19.71
CA ALA A 373 15.01 -0.96 20.46
C ALA A 373 13.78 -1.13 21.37
N TYR A 374 13.29 -2.37 21.48
CA TYR A 374 12.31 -2.73 22.49
C TYR A 374 12.97 -2.73 23.86
N ASP A 375 12.56 -1.83 24.73
CA ASP A 375 13.07 -1.69 26.11
C ASP A 375 11.93 -1.16 27.01
N PRO A 376 11.10 -2.06 27.56
CA PRO A 376 10.00 -1.67 28.45
C PRO A 376 10.49 -1.05 29.77
N ALA A 377 11.72 -1.35 30.20
CA ALA A 377 12.30 -0.71 31.38
C ALA A 377 12.64 0.76 31.10
N ARG A 378 13.21 1.05 29.92
CA ARG A 378 13.43 2.43 29.46
C ARG A 378 12.10 3.18 29.32
N SER A 379 11.09 2.53 28.77
CA SER A 379 9.74 3.10 28.64
C SER A 379 9.22 3.61 30.00
N ARG A 380 9.24 2.76 31.02
CA ARG A 380 8.80 3.16 32.38
C ARG A 380 9.66 4.27 32.98
N ARG A 381 10.98 4.28 32.76
CA ARG A 381 11.84 5.39 33.22
C ARG A 381 11.46 6.71 32.56
N LEU A 382 11.24 6.72 31.24
CA LEU A 382 10.84 7.93 30.50
C LEU A 382 9.48 8.47 30.97
N LEU A 383 8.52 7.59 31.28
CA LEU A 383 7.23 8.00 31.85
C LEU A 383 7.41 8.66 33.21
N ALA A 384 8.23 8.07 34.09
CA ALA A 384 8.54 8.64 35.40
C ALA A 384 9.28 10.00 35.29
N GLU A 385 10.25 10.12 34.37
CA GLU A 385 10.96 11.39 34.10
C GLU A 385 10.04 12.48 33.54
N ALA A 386 8.98 12.06 32.79
CA ALA A 386 7.94 12.95 32.30
C ALA A 386 6.89 13.31 33.38
N GLY A 387 6.94 12.69 34.56
CA GLY A 387 5.97 12.90 35.63
C GLY A 387 4.61 12.26 35.34
N VAL A 388 4.57 11.19 34.54
CA VAL A 388 3.35 10.50 34.13
C VAL A 388 3.14 9.25 34.97
N ASP A 389 1.99 9.16 35.63
CA ASP A 389 1.59 8.01 36.41
C ASP A 389 1.37 6.77 35.51
N THR A 390 1.78 5.59 36.01
CA THR A 390 1.61 4.31 35.31
C THR A 390 0.61 3.41 36.04
N PRO A 391 -0.24 2.65 35.29
CA PRO A 391 -0.29 2.59 33.82
C PRO A 391 -0.92 3.86 33.20
N TYR A 392 -0.22 4.45 32.22
CA TYR A 392 -0.73 5.61 31.49
C TYR A 392 -1.74 5.16 30.43
N ARG A 393 -2.98 5.66 30.52
CA ARG A 393 -4.04 5.28 29.60
C ARG A 393 -3.98 6.08 28.31
N VAL A 394 -4.00 5.34 27.17
CA VAL A 394 -4.03 5.89 25.81
C VAL A 394 -5.17 5.25 25.02
N THR A 395 -5.98 6.04 24.34
CA THR A 395 -7.08 5.54 23.50
C THR A 395 -6.64 5.47 22.04
N MET A 396 -6.71 4.28 21.44
CA MET A 396 -6.34 4.02 20.06
C MET A 396 -7.53 3.59 19.21
N GLN A 397 -7.85 4.38 18.17
CA GLN A 397 -8.75 3.95 17.12
C GLN A 397 -8.01 3.05 16.12
N VAL A 398 -8.72 2.04 15.61
CA VAL A 398 -8.19 1.06 14.65
C VAL A 398 -9.31 0.54 13.75
N ALA A 399 -8.99 0.20 12.52
CA ALA A 399 -9.96 -0.44 11.63
C ALA A 399 -10.45 -1.77 12.20
N ASN A 400 -11.75 -2.05 12.05
CA ASN A 400 -12.44 -3.20 12.65
C ASN A 400 -12.20 -4.52 11.92
N SER A 401 -11.19 -4.60 11.01
CA SER A 401 -10.83 -5.86 10.36
C SER A 401 -10.14 -6.83 11.34
N GLN A 402 -10.32 -8.13 11.12
CA GLN A 402 -9.80 -9.17 12.01
C GLN A 402 -8.29 -9.08 12.22
N ASP A 403 -7.51 -8.88 11.16
CA ASP A 403 -6.04 -8.79 11.25
C ASP A 403 -5.59 -7.54 12.01
N GLN A 404 -6.25 -6.40 11.79
CA GLN A 404 -5.95 -5.16 12.52
C GLN A 404 -6.28 -5.29 14.01
N LEU A 405 -7.41 -5.91 14.34
CA LEU A 405 -7.80 -6.13 15.74
C LEU A 405 -6.85 -7.13 16.44
N ARG A 406 -6.44 -8.19 15.76
CA ARG A 406 -5.44 -9.15 16.28
C ARG A 406 -4.13 -8.43 16.59
N TYR A 407 -3.64 -7.62 15.66
CA TYR A 407 -2.43 -6.83 15.86
C TYR A 407 -2.58 -5.83 17.01
N ALA A 408 -3.69 -5.10 17.07
CA ALA A 408 -3.95 -4.12 18.13
C ALA A 408 -3.99 -4.77 19.52
N GLN A 409 -4.56 -5.97 19.66
CA GLN A 409 -4.56 -6.71 20.92
C GLN A 409 -3.14 -7.15 21.34
N ALA A 410 -2.34 -7.61 20.39
CA ALA A 410 -0.94 -7.95 20.65
C ALA A 410 -0.13 -6.69 21.02
N LEU A 411 -0.34 -5.57 20.33
CA LEU A 411 0.28 -4.28 20.65
C LEU A 411 -0.09 -3.82 22.06
N ARG A 412 -1.35 -3.96 22.46
CA ARG A 412 -1.79 -3.65 23.82
C ARG A 412 -1.00 -4.43 24.89
N ALA A 413 -0.77 -5.72 24.64
CA ALA A 413 0.03 -6.55 25.56
C ALA A 413 1.50 -6.08 25.61
N SER A 414 2.09 -5.76 24.43
CA SER A 414 3.48 -5.27 24.37
C SER A 414 3.65 -3.96 25.14
N VAL A 415 2.80 -2.95 24.88
CA VAL A 415 2.97 -1.63 25.51
C VAL A 415 2.60 -1.63 27.00
N ALA A 416 1.82 -2.61 27.47
CA ALA A 416 1.51 -2.76 28.89
C ALA A 416 2.78 -3.06 29.72
N GLU A 417 3.75 -3.78 29.17
CA GLU A 417 5.05 -4.01 29.81
C GLU A 417 5.84 -2.71 29.96
N GLY A 418 5.61 -1.74 29.07
CA GLY A 418 6.20 -0.40 29.12
C GLY A 418 5.50 0.59 30.04
N GLY A 419 4.37 0.21 30.67
CA GLY A 419 3.62 1.07 31.58
C GLY A 419 2.42 1.78 30.94
N PHE A 420 1.94 1.31 29.78
CA PHE A 420 0.75 1.87 29.09
C PHE A 420 -0.49 0.99 29.27
N ASP A 421 -1.66 1.61 29.43
CA ASP A 421 -2.98 0.98 29.34
C ASP A 421 -3.64 1.37 28.01
N LEU A 422 -3.43 0.57 26.94
CA LEU A 422 -3.93 0.87 25.61
C LEU A 422 -5.39 0.44 25.46
N ARG A 423 -6.31 1.41 25.38
CA ARG A 423 -7.74 1.20 25.09
C ARG A 423 -7.96 1.15 23.59
N ILE A 424 -8.38 0.00 23.07
CA ILE A 424 -8.67 -0.22 21.65
C ILE A 424 -10.12 0.13 21.35
N VAL A 425 -10.35 0.97 20.33
CA VAL A 425 -11.66 1.37 19.81
C VAL A 425 -11.76 0.96 18.34
N PRO A 426 -12.45 -0.15 18.03
CA PRO A 426 -12.69 -0.56 16.65
C PRO A 426 -13.60 0.41 15.92
N VAL A 427 -13.24 0.76 14.69
CA VAL A 427 -13.99 1.70 13.84
C VAL A 427 -14.04 1.14 12.41
N GLU A 428 -15.13 1.38 11.69
CA GLU A 428 -15.20 1.09 10.26
C GLU A 428 -14.16 1.93 9.50
N TYR A 429 -13.57 1.37 8.43
CA TYR A 429 -12.39 1.95 7.77
C TYR A 429 -12.62 3.36 7.20
N ALA A 430 -13.75 3.60 6.50
CA ALA A 430 -14.03 4.93 5.94
C ALA A 430 -14.28 5.97 7.04
N THR A 431 -14.96 5.55 8.12
CA THR A 431 -15.15 6.39 9.34
C THR A 431 -13.79 6.70 9.99
N LEU A 432 -12.85 5.75 10.02
CA LEU A 432 -11.51 5.97 10.56
C LEU A 432 -10.74 7.03 9.74
N LEU A 433 -10.91 7.04 8.41
CA LEU A 433 -10.34 8.07 7.54
C LEU A 433 -10.93 9.47 7.81
N ASP A 434 -12.19 9.56 8.20
CA ASP A 434 -12.81 10.83 8.59
C ASP A 434 -12.36 11.29 9.97
N ILE A 435 -12.22 10.37 10.92
CA ILE A 435 -11.69 10.65 12.26
C ILE A 435 -10.30 11.27 12.19
N GLN A 436 -9.41 10.68 11.37
CA GLN A 436 -8.05 11.22 11.22
C GLN A 436 -8.04 12.63 10.62
N LYS A 437 -8.90 12.92 9.63
CA LYS A 437 -8.99 14.24 9.01
C LYS A 437 -9.46 15.30 10.00
N ARG A 438 -10.45 14.97 10.83
CA ARG A 438 -11.02 15.89 11.83
C ARG A 438 -10.17 16.05 13.08
N GLY A 439 -9.13 15.22 13.28
CA GLY A 439 -8.32 15.25 14.49
C GLY A 439 -9.02 14.72 15.74
N THR A 440 -10.13 13.99 15.60
CA THR A 440 -10.94 13.48 16.73
C THR A 440 -10.41 12.14 17.26
N PHE A 441 -9.10 12.06 17.52
CA PHE A 441 -8.42 10.89 18.07
C PHE A 441 -7.27 11.30 19.00
N GLU A 442 -6.88 10.43 19.91
CA GLU A 442 -5.66 10.57 20.71
C GLU A 442 -4.48 9.90 19.97
N VAL A 443 -4.60 8.59 19.70
CA VAL A 443 -3.72 7.89 18.78
C VAL A 443 -4.53 7.01 17.83
N LEU A 444 -3.97 6.70 16.65
CA LEU A 444 -4.67 6.00 15.59
C LEU A 444 -3.73 5.01 14.90
N LEU A 445 -4.13 3.73 14.87
CA LEU A 445 -3.39 2.70 14.12
C LEU A 445 -3.92 2.65 12.68
N LEU A 446 -3.13 3.13 11.73
CA LEU A 446 -3.47 3.11 10.32
C LEU A 446 -2.23 2.93 9.45
N GLY A 447 -2.43 2.39 8.25
CA GLY A 447 -1.38 2.19 7.25
C GLY A 447 -1.43 3.21 6.12
N TRP A 448 -0.30 3.31 5.44
CA TRP A 448 -0.14 3.98 4.15
C TRP A 448 0.36 2.96 3.12
N SER A 449 -0.24 2.93 1.94
CA SER A 449 0.13 1.97 0.89
C SER A 449 1.49 2.25 0.23
N GLY A 450 2.04 3.44 0.46
CA GLY A 450 3.35 3.85 -0.06
C GLY A 450 3.32 4.39 -1.49
N ARG A 451 4.38 5.11 -1.80
CA ARG A 451 4.70 5.65 -3.13
C ARG A 451 6.16 5.40 -3.42
N ILE A 452 6.51 5.37 -4.69
CA ILE A 452 7.89 5.17 -5.14
C ILE A 452 8.81 6.31 -4.69
N ASP A 453 8.33 7.55 -4.71
CA ASP A 453 9.10 8.67 -4.18
C ASP A 453 8.83 8.83 -2.66
N PRO A 454 9.89 8.88 -1.82
CA PRO A 454 9.76 9.05 -0.38
C PRO A 454 9.07 10.34 0.05
N ASP A 455 9.04 11.37 -0.78
CA ASP A 455 8.35 12.62 -0.45
C ASP A 455 6.88 12.36 -0.08
N ALA A 456 6.19 11.56 -0.88
CA ALA A 456 4.80 11.19 -0.63
C ALA A 456 4.61 10.20 0.54
N ASN A 457 5.70 9.66 1.11
CA ASN A 457 5.69 8.82 2.30
C ASN A 457 6.12 9.60 3.56
N THR A 458 6.73 10.78 3.39
CA THR A 458 7.29 11.63 4.45
C THR A 458 6.59 12.99 4.51
N SER A 459 6.87 13.90 3.55
CA SER A 459 6.37 15.28 3.52
C SER A 459 4.85 15.34 3.62
N ARG A 460 4.18 14.42 2.91
CA ARG A 460 2.72 14.32 2.93
C ARG A 460 2.13 14.20 4.35
N PHE A 461 2.77 13.44 5.24
CA PHE A 461 2.23 13.14 6.58
C PHE A 461 2.87 13.96 7.70
N LEU A 462 4.02 14.59 7.45
CA LEU A 462 4.87 15.13 8.51
C LEU A 462 5.30 16.57 8.27
N ALA A 463 5.23 17.09 7.03
CA ALA A 463 5.51 18.50 6.79
C ALA A 463 4.41 19.37 7.39
N THR A 464 4.81 20.45 8.03
CA THR A 464 3.90 21.43 8.64
C THR A 464 2.92 21.97 7.61
N GLY A 465 1.62 21.92 7.90
CA GLY A 465 0.55 22.41 7.03
C GLY A 465 0.20 21.50 5.85
N SER A 466 0.81 20.31 5.73
CA SER A 466 0.43 19.36 4.68
C SER A 466 -1.00 18.85 4.87
N SER A 467 -1.74 18.72 3.78
CA SER A 467 -3.15 18.28 3.74
C SER A 467 -3.39 16.86 4.26
N ALA A 468 -2.36 16.10 4.57
CA ALA A 468 -2.45 14.77 5.19
C ALA A 468 -1.57 14.65 6.43
N ASN A 469 -1.12 15.75 7.02
CA ASN A 469 -0.47 15.73 8.33
C ASN A 469 -1.55 15.57 9.43
N TYR A 470 -2.11 14.38 9.50
CA TYR A 470 -3.25 14.07 10.36
C TYR A 470 -2.94 14.19 11.86
N GLY A 471 -1.67 14.08 12.27
CA GLY A 471 -1.23 14.28 13.64
C GLY A 471 -1.02 15.75 14.01
N GLY A 472 -1.05 16.68 13.06
CA GLY A 472 -0.75 18.09 13.30
C GLY A 472 0.69 18.31 13.81
N PHE A 473 1.62 17.43 13.44
CA PHE A 473 3.02 17.56 13.83
C PHE A 473 3.68 18.75 13.14
N SER A 474 4.57 19.46 13.85
CA SER A 474 5.31 20.59 13.29
C SER A 474 6.75 20.57 13.80
N SER A 475 7.70 20.60 12.88
CA SER A 475 9.13 20.66 13.18
C SER A 475 9.87 21.38 12.07
N LYS A 476 10.42 22.57 12.40
CA LYS A 476 11.21 23.33 11.43
C LYS A 476 12.41 22.55 10.89
N GLU A 477 13.08 21.76 11.73
CA GLU A 477 14.23 20.94 11.31
C GLU A 477 13.81 19.91 10.28
N LEU A 478 12.66 19.23 10.49
CA LEU A 478 12.13 18.25 9.56
C LEU A 478 11.67 18.93 8.26
N ASP A 479 10.95 20.04 8.35
CA ASP A 479 10.47 20.80 7.19
C ASP A 479 11.62 21.25 6.28
N ASP A 480 12.72 21.77 6.88
CA ASP A 480 13.92 22.18 6.14
C ASP A 480 14.59 21.00 5.41
N LEU A 481 14.66 19.82 6.03
CA LEU A 481 15.21 18.60 5.41
C LEU A 481 14.33 18.11 4.26
N LEU A 482 13.03 18.00 4.48
CA LEU A 482 12.06 17.54 3.47
C LEU A 482 11.99 18.51 2.28
N ALA A 483 11.96 19.82 2.54
CA ALA A 483 11.97 20.83 1.49
C ALA A 483 13.25 20.80 0.65
N ARG A 484 14.40 20.52 1.23
CA ARG A 484 15.65 20.34 0.49
C ARG A 484 15.62 19.05 -0.34
N ALA A 485 15.15 17.94 0.24
CA ALA A 485 15.04 16.66 -0.46
C ALA A 485 14.10 16.74 -1.67
N SER A 486 12.98 17.47 -1.58
CA SER A 486 12.05 17.64 -2.70
C SER A 486 12.60 18.53 -3.84
N ARG A 487 13.56 19.42 -3.52
CA ARG A 487 14.16 20.32 -4.52
C ARG A 487 15.35 19.72 -5.26
N SER A 488 16.05 18.77 -4.65
CA SER A 488 17.23 18.15 -5.25
C SER A 488 16.83 17.12 -6.31
N THR A 489 17.55 17.13 -7.43
CA THR A 489 17.47 16.08 -8.47
C THR A 489 18.56 15.03 -8.32
N ASP A 490 19.52 15.25 -7.43
CA ASP A 490 20.59 14.29 -7.12
C ASP A 490 20.07 13.20 -6.17
N ALA A 491 20.10 11.96 -6.62
CA ALA A 491 19.56 10.83 -5.86
C ALA A 491 20.34 10.55 -4.57
N ALA A 492 21.66 10.76 -4.55
CA ALA A 492 22.49 10.53 -3.38
C ALA A 492 22.24 11.60 -2.31
N GLU A 493 22.16 12.88 -2.71
CA GLU A 493 21.79 13.98 -1.83
C GLU A 493 20.38 13.77 -1.25
N ARG A 494 19.41 13.36 -2.07
CA ARG A 494 18.06 13.05 -1.58
C ARG A 494 18.06 11.91 -0.56
N GLY A 495 18.85 10.85 -0.81
CA GLY A 495 19.00 9.74 0.12
C GLY A 495 19.56 10.16 1.48
N ASP A 496 20.60 11.01 1.51
CA ASP A 496 21.17 11.60 2.74
C ASP A 496 20.13 12.45 3.48
N LEU A 497 19.43 13.33 2.77
CA LEU A 497 18.43 14.22 3.38
C LEU A 497 17.25 13.43 3.98
N TYR A 498 16.76 12.39 3.28
CA TYR A 498 15.73 11.51 3.85
C TYR A 498 16.25 10.68 5.01
N GLY A 499 17.52 10.26 4.98
CA GLY A 499 18.15 9.59 6.12
C GLY A 499 18.13 10.45 7.38
N ARG A 500 18.56 11.69 7.27
CA ARG A 500 18.52 12.69 8.35
C ARG A 500 17.09 13.01 8.78
N ALA A 501 16.16 13.11 7.85
CA ALA A 501 14.74 13.28 8.17
C ALA A 501 14.20 12.10 8.99
N VAL A 502 14.58 10.86 8.66
CA VAL A 502 14.23 9.66 9.43
C VAL A 502 14.75 9.72 10.85
N GLU A 503 15.99 10.19 11.07
CA GLU A 503 16.54 10.38 12.42
C GLU A 503 15.71 11.37 13.25
N VAL A 504 15.27 12.49 12.65
CA VAL A 504 14.37 13.45 13.31
C VAL A 504 13.03 12.78 13.64
N ILE A 505 12.44 12.06 12.69
CA ILE A 505 11.15 11.38 12.88
C ILE A 505 11.23 10.35 14.01
N GLN A 506 12.30 9.56 14.08
CA GLN A 506 12.52 8.57 15.14
C GLN A 506 12.80 9.22 16.50
N ARG A 507 13.40 10.38 16.52
CA ARG A 507 13.62 11.16 17.75
C ARG A 507 12.32 11.77 18.28
N GLU A 508 11.49 12.31 17.40
CA GLU A 508 10.25 13.01 17.78
C GLU A 508 9.05 12.06 17.94
N ASN A 509 9.04 10.92 17.24
CA ASN A 509 8.00 9.90 17.24
C ASN A 509 6.56 10.43 17.01
N PRO A 510 6.31 11.30 16.02
CA PRO A 510 4.93 11.71 15.70
C PRO A 510 4.09 10.56 15.16
N ILE A 511 4.75 9.62 14.50
CA ILE A 511 4.22 8.32 14.08
C ILE A 511 5.18 7.25 14.59
N VAL A 512 4.67 6.33 15.39
CA VAL A 512 5.43 5.14 15.81
C VAL A 512 5.21 4.05 14.77
N TYR A 513 6.17 3.88 13.87
CA TYR A 513 6.12 2.87 12.81
C TYR A 513 6.20 1.47 13.41
N THR A 514 5.42 0.54 12.87
CA THR A 514 5.26 -0.79 13.47
C THR A 514 5.57 -1.92 12.49
N TYR A 515 4.87 -2.00 11.36
CA TYR A 515 5.11 -3.03 10.35
C TYR A 515 4.88 -2.53 8.92
N ARG A 516 5.46 -3.25 7.94
CA ARG A 516 5.16 -3.16 6.50
C ARG A 516 4.37 -4.39 6.11
N GLN A 517 3.18 -4.18 5.58
CA GLN A 517 2.39 -5.28 5.05
C GLN A 517 2.99 -5.79 3.73
N ARG A 518 2.77 -7.05 3.44
CA ARG A 518 2.85 -7.55 2.06
C ARG A 518 1.45 -7.51 1.47
N TYR A 519 1.36 -7.09 0.22
CA TYR A 519 0.12 -7.18 -0.53
C TYR A 519 -0.08 -8.63 -0.95
N LEU A 520 -1.05 -9.29 -0.35
CA LEU A 520 -1.39 -10.68 -0.57
C LEU A 520 -2.73 -10.74 -1.32
N THR A 521 -2.69 -11.15 -2.58
CA THR A 521 -3.86 -11.22 -3.45
C THR A 521 -3.97 -12.62 -3.99
N ALA A 522 -5.11 -13.28 -3.77
CA ALA A 522 -5.36 -14.59 -4.34
C ALA A 522 -6.24 -14.47 -5.59
N VAL A 523 -5.89 -15.22 -6.61
CA VAL A 523 -6.48 -15.19 -7.95
C VAL A 523 -6.83 -16.60 -8.39
N SER A 524 -8.03 -16.80 -8.93
CA SER A 524 -8.40 -18.05 -9.59
C SER A 524 -7.49 -18.32 -10.78
N THR A 525 -7.03 -19.56 -10.93
CA THR A 525 -6.24 -19.99 -12.11
C THR A 525 -7.03 -19.90 -13.41
N SER A 526 -8.35 -19.73 -13.36
CA SER A 526 -9.19 -19.45 -14.53
C SER A 526 -8.99 -18.04 -15.11
N VAL A 527 -8.28 -17.15 -14.38
CA VAL A 527 -8.01 -15.76 -14.80
C VAL A 527 -6.52 -15.57 -15.07
N ALA A 528 -6.21 -14.81 -16.11
CA ALA A 528 -4.87 -14.36 -16.48
C ALA A 528 -4.80 -12.81 -16.42
N GLY A 529 -3.59 -12.25 -16.38
CA GLY A 529 -3.36 -10.81 -16.53
C GLY A 529 -3.59 -9.98 -15.26
N VAL A 530 -3.91 -10.59 -14.12
CA VAL A 530 -3.97 -9.87 -12.84
C VAL A 530 -2.56 -9.58 -12.35
N GLN A 531 -2.30 -8.34 -11.94
CA GLN A 531 -0.99 -7.92 -11.43
C GLN A 531 -1.11 -7.10 -10.15
N VAL A 532 -0.12 -7.23 -9.27
CA VAL A 532 -0.01 -6.47 -8.01
C VAL A 532 1.44 -6.02 -7.84
N TYR A 533 1.66 -4.71 -7.75
CA TYR A 533 3.00 -4.13 -7.59
C TYR A 533 3.22 -3.57 -6.18
N SER A 534 4.40 -3.02 -5.94
CA SER A 534 4.81 -2.48 -4.63
C SER A 534 3.98 -1.27 -4.15
N ASP A 535 3.22 -0.64 -5.05
CA ASP A 535 2.24 0.41 -4.74
C ASP A 535 0.92 -0.13 -4.15
N GLY A 536 0.76 -1.45 -4.13
CA GLY A 536 -0.39 -2.16 -3.57
C GLY A 536 -1.64 -2.19 -4.45
N VAL A 537 -1.59 -1.68 -5.67
CA VAL A 537 -2.76 -1.67 -6.56
C VAL A 537 -2.92 -3.01 -7.25
N VAL A 538 -4.11 -3.61 -7.11
CA VAL A 538 -4.52 -4.79 -7.91
C VAL A 538 -4.99 -4.29 -9.28
N ARG A 539 -4.23 -4.63 -10.31
CA ARG A 539 -4.45 -4.19 -11.69
C ARG A 539 -5.29 -5.22 -12.44
N LEU A 540 -6.49 -4.82 -12.85
CA LEU A 540 -7.45 -5.66 -13.56
C LEU A 540 -7.73 -5.21 -15.01
N GLY A 541 -7.18 -4.06 -15.42
CA GLY A 541 -7.48 -3.44 -16.72
C GLY A 541 -7.20 -4.33 -17.93
N ARG A 542 -6.25 -5.25 -17.80
CA ARG A 542 -5.87 -6.23 -18.85
C ARG A 542 -6.14 -7.67 -18.44
N ALA A 543 -6.92 -7.91 -17.39
CA ALA A 543 -7.29 -9.26 -16.97
C ALA A 543 -8.22 -9.93 -18.01
N ALA A 544 -8.14 -11.25 -18.09
CA ALA A 544 -8.94 -12.05 -18.99
C ALA A 544 -9.23 -13.43 -18.42
N TYR A 545 -10.33 -14.04 -18.81
CA TYR A 545 -10.51 -15.47 -18.56
C TYR A 545 -9.62 -16.30 -19.48
N ARG A 546 -9.02 -17.35 -18.95
CA ARG A 546 -8.29 -18.33 -19.78
C ARG A 546 -9.29 -19.04 -20.69
N ALA A 547 -8.87 -19.37 -21.90
CA ALA A 547 -9.61 -20.29 -22.74
C ALA A 547 -9.64 -21.64 -22.03
N SER A 548 -10.81 -22.26 -21.93
CA SER A 548 -10.90 -23.67 -21.53
C SER A 548 -10.07 -24.47 -22.53
N GLY A 549 -9.04 -25.18 -22.04
CA GLY A 549 -8.35 -26.13 -22.90
C GLY A 549 -9.41 -27.08 -23.46
N THR A 550 -9.44 -27.23 -24.76
CA THR A 550 -10.07 -28.41 -25.35
C THR A 550 -9.26 -29.57 -24.79
N GLU A 551 -9.86 -30.33 -23.86
CA GLU A 551 -9.37 -31.68 -23.59
C GLU A 551 -9.51 -32.42 -24.91
N ASP A 552 -8.40 -32.56 -25.66
CA ASP A 552 -8.29 -33.53 -26.74
C ASP A 552 -8.05 -34.93 -26.16
#